data_561336278b38560152d2577cdea54e3d
#
_entry.id   561336278b38560152d2577cdea54e3d
#
_cell.length_a   1.000
_cell.length_b   1.000
_cell.length_c   1.000
_cell.angle_alpha   90.00
_cell.angle_beta   90.00
_cell.angle_gamma   90.00
#
_symmetry.space_group_name_H-M   'P 1'
#
loop_
_entity.id
_entity.type
_entity.pdbx_description
1 polymer ?
#
loop_
_entity_poly.entity_id
_entity_poly.type
_entity_poly.pdbx_seq_one_letter_code
_entity_poly.pdbx_strand_id
1 'polypeptide(L)'
;MNKVSLAKVASDIVASNRGILAADESTPTMGKRLALIDQENTEENRRDFRQALFDTDGVEDYISGVILFEETLTQKAKDGTRLSTILESKGIYPGIKVDKGAHSMDSSPSEKLTKGLDGLYERCLEYYKQGARFAKWRAVITIGEGIPSDEFILANALALAKYAKACQDAELVPIVEPEVLMDGDHTIETCYEVSEKTLKTVFKELENEGVYLPGILLKPNMVISGSECKVQGDMMKVAEMTVKCLTASVPVEVPGIVFLSGGQSEVEATEHLNAMNKMGDHPWALSFSYGRALQQSALKTWNGQKDNLESTYAVFHHRAEMNSLACSGEYSSSLEILSLIHI
;
A
#
# COMPACT_ATOMS: atom_id res chain seq x y z
N MET A 1 -6.91 -22.80 8.08
CA MET A 1 -5.97 -22.08 7.21
C MET A 1 -5.60 -22.92 6.00
N ASN A 2 -5.95 -22.48 4.79
CA ASN A 2 -5.61 -23.13 3.53
C ASN A 2 -4.33 -22.50 2.94
N LYS A 3 -3.16 -23.08 3.24
CA LYS A 3 -1.85 -22.56 2.80
C LYS A 3 -1.72 -22.43 1.29
N VAL A 4 -2.30 -23.38 0.52
CA VAL A 4 -2.24 -23.37 -0.95
C VAL A 4 -3.02 -22.17 -1.52
N SER A 5 -4.22 -21.90 -0.98
CA SER A 5 -5.03 -20.75 -1.37
C SER A 5 -4.33 -19.42 -1.04
N LEU A 6 -3.77 -19.30 0.17
CA LEU A 6 -3.05 -18.09 0.60
C LEU A 6 -1.84 -17.81 -0.30
N ALA A 7 -0.99 -18.81 -0.55
CA ALA A 7 0.19 -18.67 -1.41
C ALA A 7 -0.23 -18.29 -2.85
N LYS A 8 -1.31 -18.90 -3.36
CA LYS A 8 -1.82 -18.57 -4.70
C LYS A 8 -2.27 -17.11 -4.77
N VAL A 9 -3.12 -16.65 -3.85
CA VAL A 9 -3.61 -15.26 -3.86
C VAL A 9 -2.46 -14.27 -3.70
N ALA A 10 -1.50 -14.53 -2.78
CA ALA A 10 -0.35 -13.66 -2.59
C ALA A 10 0.50 -13.55 -3.87
N SER A 11 0.76 -14.68 -4.55
CA SER A 11 1.50 -14.68 -5.81
C SER A 11 0.73 -14.03 -6.95
N ASP A 12 -0.58 -14.26 -7.07
CA ASP A 12 -1.41 -13.66 -8.12
C ASP A 12 -1.44 -12.12 -8.02
N ILE A 13 -1.42 -11.58 -6.79
CA ILE A 13 -1.45 -10.12 -6.57
C ILE A 13 -0.20 -9.43 -7.13
N VAL A 14 0.95 -10.09 -7.09
CA VAL A 14 2.22 -9.51 -7.57
C VAL A 14 2.68 -10.09 -8.90
N ALA A 15 1.84 -10.91 -9.54
CA ALA A 15 2.17 -11.54 -10.82
C ALA A 15 2.05 -10.55 -11.98
N SER A 16 2.82 -10.80 -13.04
CA SER A 16 2.69 -10.13 -14.35
C SER A 16 2.78 -8.60 -14.27
N ASN A 17 3.69 -8.08 -13.45
CA ASN A 17 3.95 -6.63 -13.30
C ASN A 17 2.74 -5.83 -12.78
N ARG A 18 1.79 -6.49 -12.13
CA ARG A 18 0.63 -5.83 -11.53
C ARG A 18 0.90 -5.45 -10.08
N GLY A 19 0.15 -4.49 -9.60
CA GLY A 19 0.23 -4.02 -8.22
C GLY A 19 -1.13 -3.75 -7.60
N ILE A 20 -1.13 -2.97 -6.53
CA ILE A 20 -2.29 -2.73 -5.69
C ILE A 20 -2.66 -1.25 -5.68
N LEU A 21 -3.93 -0.95 -5.90
CA LEU A 21 -4.51 0.35 -5.55
C LEU A 21 -4.85 0.38 -4.06
N ALA A 22 -4.24 1.29 -3.31
CA ALA A 22 -4.63 1.56 -1.93
C ALA A 22 -5.72 2.65 -1.91
N ALA A 23 -6.99 2.23 -1.89
CA ALA A 23 -8.19 3.08 -1.80
C ALA A 23 -8.88 2.96 -0.44
N ASP A 24 -8.06 2.79 0.61
CA ASP A 24 -8.47 2.49 1.97
C ASP A 24 -8.45 3.70 2.92
N GLU A 25 -8.45 4.90 2.36
CA GLU A 25 -8.52 6.13 3.15
C GLU A 25 -9.73 6.09 4.07
N SER A 26 -9.48 6.33 5.37
CA SER A 26 -10.55 6.54 6.32
C SER A 26 -11.38 7.78 5.94
N THR A 27 -12.62 7.85 6.43
CA THR A 27 -13.49 9.00 6.19
C THR A 27 -12.83 10.36 6.43
N PRO A 28 -12.10 10.59 7.56
CA PRO A 28 -11.37 11.84 7.76
C PRO A 28 -10.23 12.05 6.74
N THR A 29 -9.52 11.01 6.35
CA THR A 29 -8.43 11.10 5.38
C THR A 29 -8.96 11.42 3.98
N MET A 30 -10.06 10.76 3.58
CA MET A 30 -10.70 11.05 2.31
C MET A 30 -11.27 12.48 2.28
N GLY A 31 -11.81 12.94 3.41
CA GLY A 31 -12.27 14.33 3.55
C GLY A 31 -11.17 15.36 3.31
N LYS A 32 -9.95 15.12 3.81
CA LYS A 32 -8.79 15.97 3.53
C LYS A 32 -8.42 16.00 2.04
N ARG A 33 -8.59 14.88 1.34
CA ARG A 33 -8.32 14.80 -0.10
C ARG A 33 -9.39 15.51 -0.93
N LEU A 34 -10.67 15.29 -0.59
CA LEU A 34 -11.80 15.97 -1.25
C LEU A 34 -11.73 17.49 -1.07
N ALA A 35 -11.28 17.97 0.10
CA ALA A 35 -11.08 19.40 0.35
C ALA A 35 -10.03 20.04 -0.58
N LEU A 36 -9.07 19.28 -1.14
CA LEU A 36 -8.08 19.79 -2.12
C LEU A 36 -8.72 20.15 -3.47
N ILE A 37 -9.94 19.69 -3.72
CA ILE A 37 -10.73 19.93 -4.93
C ILE A 37 -12.07 20.59 -4.59
N ASP A 38 -12.16 21.26 -3.45
CA ASP A 38 -13.35 21.96 -2.96
C ASP A 38 -14.64 21.11 -2.92
N GLN A 39 -14.50 19.79 -2.67
CA GLN A 39 -15.62 18.87 -2.55
C GLN A 39 -15.91 18.52 -1.08
N GLU A 40 -17.20 18.46 -0.75
CA GLU A 40 -17.66 18.03 0.57
C GLU A 40 -17.35 16.53 0.84
N ASN A 41 -17.05 16.21 2.08
CA ASN A 41 -16.81 14.82 2.53
C ASN A 41 -18.13 14.08 2.78
N THR A 42 -18.94 13.91 1.75
CA THR A 42 -20.17 13.12 1.79
C THR A 42 -19.89 11.65 1.45
N GLU A 43 -20.78 10.75 1.85
CA GLU A 43 -20.71 9.34 1.45
C GLU A 43 -20.78 9.21 -0.09
N GLU A 44 -21.61 10.03 -0.75
CA GLU A 44 -21.76 10.05 -2.18
C GLU A 44 -20.45 10.42 -2.90
N ASN A 45 -19.78 11.51 -2.50
CA ASN A 45 -18.53 11.94 -3.11
C ASN A 45 -17.42 10.90 -2.90
N ARG A 46 -17.34 10.27 -1.73
CA ARG A 46 -16.36 9.19 -1.48
C ARG A 46 -16.64 7.98 -2.36
N ARG A 47 -17.91 7.60 -2.50
CA ARG A 47 -18.34 6.51 -3.37
C ARG A 47 -18.05 6.81 -4.84
N ASP A 48 -18.48 7.97 -5.32
CA ASP A 48 -18.41 8.35 -6.74
C ASP A 48 -16.96 8.44 -7.22
N PHE A 49 -16.04 8.97 -6.40
CA PHE A 49 -14.63 8.96 -6.73
C PHE A 49 -14.05 7.55 -6.79
N ARG A 50 -14.29 6.72 -5.77
CA ARG A 50 -13.81 5.32 -5.73
C ARG A 50 -14.39 4.50 -6.87
N GLN A 51 -15.68 4.68 -7.15
CA GLN A 51 -16.33 4.03 -8.29
C GLN A 51 -15.66 4.42 -9.62
N ALA A 52 -15.33 5.69 -9.82
CA ALA A 52 -14.64 6.14 -11.04
C ALA A 52 -13.31 5.38 -11.24
N LEU A 53 -12.53 5.15 -10.16
CA LEU A 53 -11.29 4.36 -10.26
C LEU A 53 -11.58 2.89 -10.62
N PHE A 54 -12.63 2.28 -10.05
CA PHE A 54 -12.96 0.88 -10.25
C PHE A 54 -13.62 0.61 -11.62
N ASP A 55 -14.36 1.58 -12.14
CA ASP A 55 -15.01 1.52 -13.46
C ASP A 55 -14.01 1.70 -14.62
N THR A 56 -12.80 2.21 -14.35
CA THR A 56 -11.78 2.42 -15.39
C THR A 56 -11.48 1.10 -16.13
N ASP A 57 -11.80 1.08 -17.44
CA ASP A 57 -11.58 -0.09 -18.29
C ASP A 57 -10.10 -0.34 -18.57
N GLY A 58 -9.69 -1.62 -18.63
CA GLY A 58 -8.31 -2.04 -18.89
C GLY A 58 -7.36 -1.88 -17.69
N VAL A 59 -7.82 -1.30 -16.56
CA VAL A 59 -6.98 -1.14 -15.38
C VAL A 59 -6.59 -2.48 -14.74
N GLU A 60 -7.38 -3.52 -14.98
CA GLU A 60 -7.14 -4.90 -14.56
C GLU A 60 -5.86 -5.51 -15.14
N ASP A 61 -5.34 -4.97 -16.21
CA ASP A 61 -4.04 -5.36 -16.78
C ASP A 61 -2.88 -4.91 -15.89
N TYR A 62 -3.07 -3.89 -15.05
CA TYR A 62 -2.05 -3.25 -14.21
C TYR A 62 -2.32 -3.39 -12.72
N ILE A 63 -3.60 -3.51 -12.32
CA ILE A 63 -4.02 -3.59 -10.92
C ILE A 63 -4.60 -4.99 -10.67
N SER A 64 -4.01 -5.70 -9.73
CA SER A 64 -4.43 -7.04 -9.31
C SER A 64 -5.25 -7.05 -8.03
N GLY A 65 -5.14 -5.99 -7.23
CA GLY A 65 -5.85 -5.88 -5.96
C GLY A 65 -6.18 -4.44 -5.59
N VAL A 66 -7.23 -4.25 -4.81
CA VAL A 66 -7.61 -2.95 -4.26
C VAL A 66 -7.84 -3.09 -2.76
N ILE A 67 -7.10 -2.30 -1.96
CA ILE A 67 -7.37 -2.22 -0.52
C ILE A 67 -8.54 -1.27 -0.32
N LEU A 68 -9.62 -1.76 0.28
CA LEU A 68 -10.83 -1.00 0.54
C LEU A 68 -10.89 -0.54 2.00
N PHE A 69 -11.56 0.58 2.24
CA PHE A 69 -12.04 0.95 3.55
C PHE A 69 -13.33 0.18 3.86
N GLU A 70 -13.65 -0.03 5.14
CA GLU A 70 -14.81 -0.83 5.56
C GLU A 70 -16.13 -0.36 4.92
N GLU A 71 -16.36 0.97 4.86
CA GLU A 71 -17.50 1.57 4.17
C GLU A 71 -17.60 1.08 2.71
N THR A 72 -16.50 1.08 1.99
CA THR A 72 -16.45 0.80 0.54
C THR A 72 -16.69 -0.66 0.21
N LEU A 73 -16.30 -1.59 1.09
CA LEU A 73 -16.51 -3.02 0.88
C LEU A 73 -17.99 -3.37 0.72
N THR A 74 -18.87 -2.62 1.38
CA THR A 74 -20.33 -2.83 1.37
C THR A 74 -21.09 -1.81 0.52
N GLN A 75 -20.45 -0.70 0.12
CA GLN A 75 -21.04 0.35 -0.70
C GLN A 75 -21.49 -0.17 -2.07
N LYS A 76 -22.55 0.45 -2.58
CA LYS A 76 -23.12 0.12 -3.90
C LYS A 76 -23.00 1.32 -4.84
N ALA A 77 -22.71 1.03 -6.08
CA ALA A 77 -22.87 1.94 -7.19
C ALA A 77 -24.34 2.37 -7.36
N LYS A 78 -24.58 3.36 -8.22
CA LYS A 78 -25.95 3.90 -8.45
C LYS A 78 -26.93 2.88 -9.04
N ASP A 79 -26.42 1.87 -9.74
CA ASP A 79 -27.22 0.77 -10.30
C ASP A 79 -27.51 -0.35 -9.26
N GLY A 80 -27.00 -0.23 -8.04
CA GLY A 80 -27.16 -1.21 -6.97
C GLY A 80 -26.07 -2.28 -6.90
N THR A 81 -25.13 -2.33 -7.85
CA THR A 81 -23.98 -3.25 -7.85
C THR A 81 -23.02 -2.89 -6.72
N ARG A 82 -22.52 -3.87 -5.97
CA ARG A 82 -21.49 -3.62 -4.96
C ARG A 82 -20.18 -3.20 -5.62
N LEU A 83 -19.47 -2.22 -5.03
CA LEU A 83 -18.17 -1.77 -5.53
C LEU A 83 -17.14 -2.91 -5.54
N SER A 84 -17.18 -3.80 -4.54
CA SER A 84 -16.33 -5.00 -4.53
C SER A 84 -16.64 -5.96 -5.67
N THR A 85 -17.91 -6.09 -6.08
CA THR A 85 -18.32 -6.93 -7.22
C THR A 85 -17.83 -6.39 -8.55
N ILE A 86 -17.73 -5.06 -8.71
CA ILE A 86 -17.12 -4.43 -9.89
C ILE A 86 -15.66 -4.89 -10.02
N LEU A 87 -14.90 -4.85 -8.93
CA LEU A 87 -13.52 -5.34 -8.90
C LEU A 87 -13.42 -6.83 -9.24
N GLU A 88 -14.24 -7.65 -8.60
CA GLU A 88 -14.28 -9.11 -8.83
C GLU A 88 -14.60 -9.45 -10.30
N SER A 89 -15.51 -8.71 -10.95
CA SER A 89 -15.88 -8.93 -12.36
C SER A 89 -14.73 -8.64 -13.33
N LYS A 90 -13.77 -7.81 -12.92
CA LYS A 90 -12.52 -7.51 -13.64
C LYS A 90 -11.35 -8.43 -13.24
N GLY A 91 -11.58 -9.42 -12.37
CA GLY A 91 -10.51 -10.28 -11.86
C GLY A 91 -9.55 -9.60 -10.88
N ILE A 92 -9.96 -8.47 -10.30
CA ILE A 92 -9.20 -7.73 -9.30
C ILE A 92 -9.62 -8.20 -7.89
N TYR A 93 -8.69 -8.58 -7.06
CA TYR A 93 -8.95 -9.02 -5.70
C TYR A 93 -9.38 -7.86 -4.80
N PRO A 94 -10.58 -7.90 -4.17
CA PRO A 94 -10.90 -6.97 -3.10
C PRO A 94 -10.07 -7.28 -1.84
N GLY A 95 -9.50 -6.27 -1.24
CA GLY A 95 -8.82 -6.32 0.05
C GLY A 95 -9.43 -5.34 1.03
N ILE A 96 -9.05 -5.43 2.29
CA ILE A 96 -9.66 -4.66 3.38
C ILE A 96 -8.62 -4.13 4.37
N LYS A 97 -8.71 -2.84 4.70
CA LYS A 97 -7.99 -2.27 5.84
C LYS A 97 -8.67 -2.68 7.13
N VAL A 98 -7.94 -3.42 7.99
CA VAL A 98 -8.49 -3.97 9.23
C VAL A 98 -7.98 -3.30 10.50
N ASP A 99 -6.92 -2.51 10.43
CA ASP A 99 -6.45 -1.73 11.56
C ASP A 99 -7.43 -0.59 11.93
N LYS A 100 -7.40 -0.19 13.19
CA LYS A 100 -8.21 0.90 13.74
C LYS A 100 -7.39 2.18 14.01
N GLY A 101 -6.28 2.34 13.28
CA GLY A 101 -5.40 3.51 13.34
C GLY A 101 -4.32 3.41 14.41
N ALA A 102 -3.31 4.27 14.26
CA ALA A 102 -2.17 4.38 15.16
C ALA A 102 -2.45 5.42 16.24
N HIS A 103 -2.27 5.03 17.49
CA HIS A 103 -2.54 5.84 18.67
C HIS A 103 -1.27 6.03 19.48
N SER A 104 -1.06 7.24 19.98
CA SER A 104 0.04 7.53 20.90
C SER A 104 -0.08 6.71 22.19
N MET A 105 1.06 6.37 22.76
CA MET A 105 1.13 5.67 24.05
C MET A 105 1.40 6.67 25.17
N ASP A 106 0.84 6.41 26.36
CA ASP A 106 1.05 7.27 27.52
C ASP A 106 2.52 7.37 27.94
N SER A 107 3.28 6.28 27.74
CA SER A 107 4.74 6.21 28.02
C SER A 107 5.61 6.98 27.04
N SER A 108 5.15 7.18 25.80
CA SER A 108 5.87 7.88 24.75
C SER A 108 4.88 8.51 23.74
N PRO A 109 4.46 9.79 23.95
CA PRO A 109 3.46 10.42 23.07
C PRO A 109 3.88 10.55 21.61
N SER A 110 5.17 10.53 21.31
CA SER A 110 5.74 10.63 19.95
C SER A 110 5.73 9.29 19.21
N GLU A 111 5.63 8.18 19.92
CA GLU A 111 5.58 6.84 19.36
C GLU A 111 4.15 6.32 19.33
N LYS A 112 3.77 5.58 18.30
CA LYS A 112 2.39 5.16 18.07
C LYS A 112 2.28 3.65 17.92
N LEU A 113 1.33 3.05 18.61
CA LEU A 113 0.96 1.65 18.44
C LEU A 113 -0.39 1.57 17.70
N THR A 114 -0.43 0.77 16.65
CA THR A 114 -1.65 0.54 15.89
C THR A 114 -2.58 -0.40 16.64
N LYS A 115 -3.86 -0.02 16.73
CA LYS A 115 -4.91 -0.79 17.42
C LYS A 115 -5.81 -1.53 16.43
N GLY A 116 -6.57 -2.52 16.94
CA GLY A 116 -7.58 -3.25 16.18
C GLY A 116 -7.48 -4.76 16.25
N LEU A 117 -6.68 -5.33 17.18
CA LEU A 117 -6.55 -6.78 17.35
C LEU A 117 -7.77 -7.42 17.99
N ASP A 118 -8.51 -6.67 18.85
CA ASP A 118 -9.69 -7.20 19.53
C ASP A 118 -10.78 -7.61 18.52
N GLY A 119 -11.22 -8.86 18.59
CA GLY A 119 -12.20 -9.43 17.69
C GLY A 119 -11.78 -9.43 16.21
N LEU A 120 -10.48 -9.39 15.92
CA LEU A 120 -9.96 -9.30 14.57
C LEU A 120 -10.27 -10.55 13.74
N TYR A 121 -10.13 -11.73 14.31
CA TYR A 121 -10.39 -12.99 13.61
C TYR A 121 -11.85 -13.06 13.13
N GLU A 122 -12.80 -12.74 13.99
CA GLU A 122 -14.23 -12.72 13.66
C GLU A 122 -14.54 -11.70 12.56
N ARG A 123 -13.95 -10.51 12.63
CA ARG A 123 -14.08 -9.49 11.58
C ARG A 123 -13.49 -9.98 10.25
N CYS A 124 -12.34 -10.63 10.27
CA CYS A 124 -11.72 -11.18 9.07
C CYS A 124 -12.58 -12.28 8.41
N LEU A 125 -13.20 -13.16 9.20
CA LEU A 125 -14.15 -14.15 8.70
C LEU A 125 -15.34 -13.48 7.98
N GLU A 126 -15.85 -12.38 8.55
CA GLU A 126 -16.96 -11.66 7.94
C GLU A 126 -16.53 -10.94 6.65
N TYR A 127 -15.36 -10.30 6.64
CA TYR A 127 -14.82 -9.68 5.41
C TYR A 127 -14.55 -10.70 4.30
N TYR A 128 -14.07 -11.89 4.66
CA TYR A 128 -13.89 -12.97 3.68
C TYR A 128 -15.22 -13.37 3.02
N LYS A 129 -16.31 -13.51 3.81
CA LYS A 129 -17.67 -13.77 3.29
C LYS A 129 -18.18 -12.66 2.39
N GLN A 130 -17.77 -11.41 2.66
CA GLN A 130 -18.13 -10.23 1.87
C GLN A 130 -17.31 -10.07 0.57
N GLY A 131 -16.38 -10.98 0.29
CA GLY A 131 -15.58 -11.01 -0.94
C GLY A 131 -14.11 -10.61 -0.77
N ALA A 132 -13.68 -10.13 0.40
CA ALA A 132 -12.26 -9.82 0.61
C ALA A 132 -11.39 -11.10 0.50
N ARG A 133 -10.20 -10.96 -0.08
CA ARG A 133 -9.21 -12.04 -0.22
C ARG A 133 -7.88 -11.71 0.43
N PHE A 134 -7.65 -10.45 0.75
CA PHE A 134 -6.48 -10.00 1.49
C PHE A 134 -6.85 -8.88 2.45
N ALA A 135 -6.00 -8.68 3.44
CA ALA A 135 -6.17 -7.62 4.43
C ALA A 135 -4.91 -6.77 4.54
N LYS A 136 -5.04 -5.55 5.06
CA LYS A 136 -3.90 -4.66 5.30
C LYS A 136 -3.96 -4.09 6.71
N TRP A 137 -2.78 -4.04 7.36
CA TRP A 137 -2.56 -3.39 8.64
C TRP A 137 -1.28 -2.57 8.59
N ARG A 138 -1.39 -1.29 8.91
CA ARG A 138 -0.29 -0.34 8.94
C ARG A 138 0.19 -0.09 10.35
N ALA A 139 1.47 -0.35 10.62
CA ALA A 139 2.19 0.18 11.77
C ALA A 139 3.02 1.39 11.32
N VAL A 140 3.16 2.40 12.16
CA VAL A 140 3.92 3.61 11.87
C VAL A 140 5.09 3.76 12.84
N ILE A 141 6.29 3.92 12.30
CA ILE A 141 7.54 4.07 13.03
C ILE A 141 8.09 5.47 12.75
N THR A 142 8.16 6.30 13.77
CA THR A 142 8.67 7.67 13.66
C THR A 142 10.17 7.71 13.99
N ILE A 143 10.97 8.40 13.18
CA ILE A 143 12.37 8.71 13.47
C ILE A 143 12.45 10.07 14.13
N GLY A 144 13.23 10.18 15.22
CA GLY A 144 13.45 11.42 15.95
C GLY A 144 14.53 11.28 17.01
N GLU A 145 14.71 12.27 17.86
CA GLU A 145 15.68 12.20 18.96
C GLU A 145 15.27 11.11 19.97
N GLY A 146 16.09 10.07 20.09
CA GLY A 146 15.85 8.94 20.98
C GLY A 146 14.73 7.98 20.55
N ILE A 147 14.16 8.14 19.38
CA ILE A 147 13.12 7.27 18.80
C ILE A 147 13.45 6.84 17.36
N PRO A 148 12.98 5.66 16.90
CA PRO A 148 12.12 4.74 17.63
C PRO A 148 12.87 3.97 18.71
N SER A 149 12.21 3.70 19.83
CA SER A 149 12.72 2.81 20.86
C SER A 149 12.59 1.35 20.45
N ASP A 150 13.46 0.47 21.02
CA ASP A 150 13.40 -0.97 20.77
C ASP A 150 12.07 -1.57 21.23
N GLU A 151 11.55 -1.10 22.34
CA GLU A 151 10.27 -1.51 22.89
C GLU A 151 9.11 -1.23 21.90
N PHE A 152 9.15 -0.08 21.25
CA PHE A 152 8.12 0.31 20.27
C PHE A 152 8.18 -0.46 18.97
N ILE A 153 9.40 -0.65 18.44
CA ILE A 153 9.59 -1.51 17.27
C ILE A 153 9.05 -2.91 17.57
N LEU A 154 9.38 -3.47 18.73
CA LEU A 154 8.91 -4.78 19.14
C LEU A 154 7.39 -4.83 19.34
N ALA A 155 6.79 -3.83 19.98
CA ALA A 155 5.35 -3.77 20.19
C ALA A 155 4.56 -3.74 18.86
N ASN A 156 5.02 -2.95 17.88
CA ASN A 156 4.43 -2.92 16.55
C ASN A 156 4.67 -4.24 15.78
N ALA A 157 5.84 -4.85 15.90
CA ALA A 157 6.13 -6.14 15.29
C ALA A 157 5.23 -7.26 15.84
N LEU A 158 5.03 -7.32 17.16
CA LEU A 158 4.10 -8.25 17.80
C LEU A 158 2.65 -8.04 17.34
N ALA A 159 2.22 -6.78 17.19
CA ALA A 159 0.89 -6.47 16.69
C ALA A 159 0.72 -6.92 15.23
N LEU A 160 1.71 -6.68 14.38
CA LEU A 160 1.73 -7.11 12.97
C LEU A 160 1.72 -8.64 12.85
N ALA A 161 2.46 -9.35 13.70
CA ALA A 161 2.51 -10.81 13.69
C ALA A 161 1.15 -11.43 14.10
N LYS A 162 0.55 -10.95 15.17
CA LYS A 162 -0.80 -11.37 15.62
C LYS A 162 -1.87 -11.05 14.57
N TYR A 163 -1.78 -9.88 13.95
CA TYR A 163 -2.67 -9.51 12.84
C TYR A 163 -2.51 -10.49 11.67
N ALA A 164 -1.28 -10.74 11.24
CA ALA A 164 -1.01 -11.63 10.10
C ALA A 164 -1.53 -13.05 10.35
N LYS A 165 -1.32 -13.57 11.57
CA LYS A 165 -1.83 -14.89 11.96
C LYS A 165 -3.35 -14.94 11.95
N ALA A 166 -4.04 -13.96 12.53
CA ALA A 166 -5.50 -13.90 12.55
C ALA A 166 -6.09 -13.83 11.13
N CYS A 167 -5.47 -13.07 10.21
CA CYS A 167 -5.88 -13.01 8.82
C CYS A 167 -5.71 -14.37 8.12
N GLN A 168 -4.57 -15.03 8.27
CA GLN A 168 -4.35 -16.34 7.63
C GLN A 168 -5.28 -17.41 8.17
N ASP A 169 -5.61 -17.39 9.46
CA ASP A 169 -6.59 -18.31 10.04
C ASP A 169 -8.01 -18.07 9.49
N ALA A 170 -8.31 -16.85 9.07
CA ALA A 170 -9.54 -16.47 8.38
C ALA A 170 -9.43 -16.54 6.83
N GLU A 171 -8.37 -17.14 6.30
CA GLU A 171 -8.12 -17.34 4.85
C GLU A 171 -7.92 -16.03 4.04
N LEU A 172 -7.52 -14.94 4.71
CA LEU A 172 -7.09 -13.69 4.08
C LEU A 172 -5.57 -13.62 4.02
N VAL A 173 -5.02 -13.19 2.87
CA VAL A 173 -3.60 -12.87 2.74
C VAL A 173 -3.30 -11.57 3.51
N PRO A 174 -2.44 -11.56 4.54
CA PRO A 174 -2.08 -10.31 5.22
C PRO A 174 -1.04 -9.53 4.42
N ILE A 175 -1.30 -8.26 4.18
CA ILE A 175 -0.28 -7.27 3.81
C ILE A 175 0.27 -6.66 5.09
N VAL A 176 1.52 -6.97 5.40
CA VAL A 176 2.24 -6.49 6.58
C VAL A 176 2.90 -5.16 6.23
N GLU A 177 2.43 -4.05 6.84
CA GLU A 177 2.88 -2.70 6.50
C GLU A 177 3.60 -2.02 7.68
N PRO A 178 4.90 -2.32 7.92
CA PRO A 178 5.73 -1.63 8.90
C PRO A 178 6.34 -0.38 8.24
N GLU A 179 5.64 0.74 8.27
CA GLU A 179 6.09 1.97 7.62
C GLU A 179 6.97 2.80 8.54
N VAL A 180 8.23 3.00 8.14
CA VAL A 180 9.09 4.04 8.71
C VAL A 180 8.76 5.36 8.01
N LEU A 181 8.33 6.34 8.81
CA LEU A 181 7.86 7.63 8.30
C LEU A 181 9.03 8.46 7.77
N MET A 182 8.74 9.22 6.71
CA MET A 182 9.67 10.16 6.10
C MET A 182 9.66 11.55 6.76
N ASP A 183 8.80 11.76 7.76
CA ASP A 183 8.72 13.05 8.46
C ASP A 183 10.02 13.29 9.24
N GLY A 184 10.49 14.54 9.24
CA GLY A 184 11.72 14.96 9.94
C GLY A 184 12.93 15.14 9.02
N ASP A 185 14.10 15.33 9.64
CA ASP A 185 15.37 15.73 8.99
C ASP A 185 16.43 14.61 8.96
N HIS A 186 16.02 13.38 9.22
CA HIS A 186 16.93 12.23 9.23
C HIS A 186 17.55 11.94 7.84
N THR A 187 18.78 11.43 7.86
CA THR A 187 19.48 11.05 6.63
C THR A 187 18.94 9.73 6.07
N ILE A 188 19.26 9.43 4.81
CA ILE A 188 18.93 8.16 4.18
C ILE A 188 19.57 6.96 4.90
N GLU A 189 20.78 7.15 5.46
CA GLU A 189 21.47 6.15 6.27
C GLU A 189 20.72 5.85 7.55
N THR A 190 20.21 6.86 8.25
CA THR A 190 19.36 6.67 9.44
C THR A 190 18.05 5.95 9.09
N CYS A 191 17.42 6.31 7.97
CA CYS A 191 16.23 5.60 7.48
C CYS A 191 16.55 4.12 7.19
N TYR A 192 17.71 3.84 6.58
CA TYR A 192 18.17 2.47 6.34
C TYR A 192 18.29 1.67 7.65
N GLU A 193 19.01 2.21 8.63
CA GLU A 193 19.25 1.53 9.92
C GLU A 193 17.94 1.21 10.66
N VAL A 194 17.02 2.17 10.71
CA VAL A 194 15.71 2.00 11.34
C VAL A 194 14.85 1.02 10.57
N SER A 195 14.83 1.09 9.24
CA SER A 195 14.06 0.18 8.39
C SER A 195 14.59 -1.25 8.50
N GLU A 196 15.91 -1.46 8.44
CA GLU A 196 16.52 -2.78 8.59
C GLU A 196 16.18 -3.41 9.94
N LYS A 197 16.33 -2.63 11.03
CA LYS A 197 16.01 -3.09 12.39
C LYS A 197 14.53 -3.43 12.52
N THR A 198 13.65 -2.58 12.00
CA THR A 198 12.20 -2.79 12.02
C THR A 198 11.82 -4.06 11.28
N LEU A 199 12.30 -4.23 10.05
CA LEU A 199 11.99 -5.41 9.23
C LEU A 199 12.50 -6.71 9.88
N LYS A 200 13.74 -6.73 10.37
CA LYS A 200 14.29 -7.90 11.08
C LYS A 200 13.45 -8.27 12.31
N THR A 201 13.00 -7.28 13.07
CA THR A 201 12.15 -7.52 14.25
C THR A 201 10.78 -8.05 13.82
N VAL A 202 10.18 -7.48 12.77
CA VAL A 202 8.87 -7.92 12.24
C VAL A 202 8.96 -9.37 11.77
N PHE A 203 9.95 -9.75 10.96
CA PHE A 203 10.06 -11.11 10.45
C PHE A 203 10.34 -12.13 11.55
N LYS A 204 11.12 -11.77 12.57
CA LYS A 204 11.32 -12.60 13.76
C LYS A 204 10.00 -12.87 14.49
N GLU A 205 9.16 -11.84 14.66
CA GLU A 205 7.87 -12.03 15.36
C GLU A 205 6.82 -12.74 14.47
N LEU A 206 6.86 -12.56 13.15
CA LEU A 206 6.06 -13.37 12.22
C LEU A 206 6.40 -14.86 12.32
N GLU A 207 7.69 -15.20 12.42
CA GLU A 207 8.15 -16.58 12.62
C GLU A 207 7.71 -17.13 13.98
N ASN A 208 7.89 -16.35 15.06
CA ASN A 208 7.46 -16.72 16.42
C ASN A 208 5.96 -17.00 16.51
N GLU A 209 5.13 -16.25 15.79
CA GLU A 209 3.67 -16.43 15.73
C GLU A 209 3.25 -17.58 14.77
N GLY A 210 4.20 -18.17 14.04
CA GLY A 210 3.94 -19.24 13.08
C GLY A 210 3.21 -18.80 11.83
N VAL A 211 3.44 -17.57 11.36
CA VAL A 211 2.88 -17.04 10.12
C VAL A 211 3.50 -17.75 8.92
N TYR A 212 2.67 -18.15 7.97
CA TYR A 212 3.08 -18.81 6.73
C TYR A 212 3.56 -17.75 5.71
N LEU A 213 4.87 -17.57 5.58
CA LEU A 213 5.49 -16.51 4.77
C LEU A 213 5.12 -16.53 3.28
N PRO A 214 4.97 -17.69 2.59
CA PRO A 214 4.51 -17.68 1.20
C PRO A 214 3.06 -17.17 1.03
N GLY A 215 2.33 -16.98 2.11
CA GLY A 215 0.95 -16.47 2.12
C GLY A 215 0.83 -15.05 2.69
N ILE A 216 1.87 -14.22 2.62
CA ILE A 216 1.85 -12.80 2.99
C ILE A 216 2.35 -11.93 1.84
N LEU A 217 2.12 -10.62 1.93
CA LEU A 217 2.87 -9.60 1.19
C LEU A 217 3.47 -8.59 2.18
N LEU A 218 4.67 -8.10 1.88
CA LEU A 218 5.29 -7.03 2.63
C LEU A 218 4.99 -5.69 1.96
N LYS A 219 4.58 -4.68 2.74
CA LYS A 219 4.39 -3.31 2.26
C LYS A 219 5.27 -2.34 3.04
N PRO A 220 6.55 -2.20 2.69
CA PRO A 220 7.46 -1.29 3.36
C PRO A 220 7.47 0.09 2.70
N ASN A 221 8.07 1.07 3.41
CA ASN A 221 8.59 2.28 2.78
C ASN A 221 9.81 1.96 1.90
N MET A 222 10.11 2.83 0.94
CA MET A 222 11.44 2.91 0.36
C MET A 222 12.39 3.59 1.35
N VAL A 223 13.68 3.29 1.29
CA VAL A 223 14.69 3.95 2.13
C VAL A 223 15.02 5.32 1.52
N ILE A 224 14.51 6.37 2.15
CA ILE A 224 14.64 7.76 1.69
C ILE A 224 15.10 8.68 2.82
N SER A 225 15.65 9.84 2.48
CA SER A 225 15.91 10.89 3.45
C SER A 225 14.59 11.46 4.00
N GLY A 226 14.62 11.97 5.22
CA GLY A 226 13.50 12.72 5.78
C GLY A 226 13.12 13.92 4.91
N SER A 227 11.85 14.30 4.92
CA SER A 227 11.33 15.40 4.09
C SER A 227 11.97 16.76 4.38
N GLU A 228 12.51 16.93 5.59
CA GLU A 228 13.20 18.17 6.04
C GLU A 228 14.73 18.03 5.96
N CYS A 229 15.25 16.88 5.54
CA CYS A 229 16.68 16.65 5.40
C CYS A 229 17.24 17.53 4.27
N LYS A 230 18.35 18.23 4.55
CA LYS A 230 19.01 19.12 3.58
C LYS A 230 19.63 18.38 2.40
N VAL A 231 19.98 17.10 2.60
CA VAL A 231 20.58 16.24 1.57
C VAL A 231 19.61 15.13 1.25
N GLN A 232 19.00 15.23 0.09
CA GLN A 232 18.13 14.18 -0.44
C GLN A 232 18.94 13.15 -1.23
N GLY A 233 18.61 11.87 -1.07
CA GLY A 233 19.16 10.82 -1.93
C GLY A 233 18.65 10.99 -3.36
N ASP A 234 19.54 10.82 -4.35
CA ASP A 234 19.08 10.68 -5.74
C ASP A 234 18.37 9.33 -5.97
N MET A 235 17.74 9.20 -7.12
CA MET A 235 16.98 8.01 -7.52
C MET A 235 17.76 6.70 -7.35
N MET A 236 19.03 6.69 -7.78
CA MET A 236 19.87 5.48 -7.70
C MET A 236 20.25 5.15 -6.26
N LYS A 237 20.58 6.16 -5.45
CA LYS A 237 20.90 5.99 -4.03
C LYS A 237 19.71 5.41 -3.27
N VAL A 238 18.50 5.91 -3.54
CA VAL A 238 17.24 5.38 -2.95
C VAL A 238 17.04 3.92 -3.35
N ALA A 239 17.19 3.59 -4.62
CA ALA A 239 17.03 2.22 -5.12
C ALA A 239 18.06 1.27 -4.48
N GLU A 240 19.35 1.63 -4.47
CA GLU A 240 20.42 0.82 -3.88
C GLU A 240 20.23 0.60 -2.38
N MET A 241 19.92 1.66 -1.62
CA MET A 241 19.72 1.57 -0.18
C MET A 241 18.47 0.74 0.16
N THR A 242 17.40 0.88 -0.63
CA THR A 242 16.17 0.11 -0.43
C THR A 242 16.41 -1.38 -0.71
N VAL A 243 16.99 -1.74 -1.86
CA VAL A 243 17.29 -3.14 -2.20
C VAL A 243 18.25 -3.76 -1.20
N LYS A 244 19.27 -3.03 -0.77
CA LYS A 244 20.22 -3.47 0.27
C LYS A 244 19.49 -3.77 1.59
N CYS A 245 18.59 -2.90 2.02
CA CYS A 245 17.80 -3.09 3.24
C CYS A 245 16.92 -4.35 3.15
N LEU A 246 16.23 -4.52 2.04
CA LEU A 246 15.35 -5.69 1.81
C LEU A 246 16.17 -6.99 1.78
N THR A 247 17.29 -7.01 1.06
CA THR A 247 18.16 -8.19 0.98
C THR A 247 18.71 -8.63 2.34
N ALA A 248 18.96 -7.66 3.22
CA ALA A 248 19.46 -7.93 4.58
C ALA A 248 18.36 -8.37 5.56
N SER A 249 17.07 -8.21 5.22
CA SER A 249 16.00 -8.26 6.22
C SER A 249 14.80 -9.14 5.84
N VAL A 250 14.55 -9.39 4.55
CA VAL A 250 13.31 -10.05 4.09
C VAL A 250 13.60 -11.49 3.66
N PRO A 251 12.91 -12.49 4.25
CA PRO A 251 13.03 -13.89 3.81
C PRO A 251 12.62 -14.09 2.34
N VAL A 252 13.30 -14.99 1.66
CA VAL A 252 13.07 -15.29 0.24
C VAL A 252 11.73 -15.99 -0.05
N GLU A 253 11.09 -16.52 0.99
CA GLU A 253 9.79 -17.20 0.92
C GLU A 253 8.62 -16.21 0.73
N VAL A 254 8.81 -14.92 1.00
CA VAL A 254 7.79 -13.90 0.74
C VAL A 254 7.64 -13.73 -0.77
N PRO A 255 6.43 -13.88 -1.34
CA PRO A 255 6.28 -13.84 -2.80
C PRO A 255 6.45 -12.45 -3.40
N GLY A 256 6.19 -11.38 -2.64
CA GLY A 256 6.30 -10.02 -3.17
C GLY A 256 6.35 -8.93 -2.13
N ILE A 257 6.95 -7.83 -2.55
CA ILE A 257 7.09 -6.58 -1.83
C ILE A 257 6.35 -5.50 -2.61
N VAL A 258 5.33 -4.92 -1.99
CA VAL A 258 4.44 -3.92 -2.60
C VAL A 258 4.65 -2.59 -1.89
N PHE A 259 5.51 -1.72 -2.42
CA PHE A 259 5.90 -0.48 -1.76
C PHE A 259 4.75 0.48 -1.53
N LEU A 260 4.78 1.19 -0.40
CA LEU A 260 4.03 2.43 -0.24
C LEU A 260 4.79 3.60 -0.92
N SER A 261 4.07 4.68 -1.22
CA SER A 261 4.65 5.87 -1.88
C SER A 261 5.04 7.01 -0.92
N GLY A 262 4.97 6.80 0.38
CA GLY A 262 5.18 7.75 1.49
C GLY A 262 5.95 9.03 1.15
N GLY A 263 5.23 10.14 0.95
CA GLY A 263 5.81 11.46 0.69
C GLY A 263 6.38 11.70 -0.70
N GLN A 264 6.53 10.67 -1.53
CA GLN A 264 6.99 10.79 -2.90
C GLN A 264 5.87 11.29 -3.81
N SER A 265 6.21 12.03 -4.86
CA SER A 265 5.30 12.34 -5.96
C SER A 265 4.93 11.08 -6.75
N GLU A 266 3.94 11.17 -7.62
CA GLU A 266 3.52 10.07 -8.50
C GLU A 266 4.69 9.57 -9.36
N VAL A 267 5.47 10.49 -9.92
CA VAL A 267 6.60 10.19 -10.81
C VAL A 267 7.78 9.63 -10.00
N GLU A 268 8.17 10.27 -8.89
CA GLU A 268 9.28 9.79 -8.06
C GLU A 268 9.06 8.35 -7.57
N ALA A 269 7.85 8.03 -7.10
CA ALA A 269 7.53 6.67 -6.65
C ALA A 269 7.67 5.63 -7.79
N THR A 270 7.27 6.03 -9.02
CA THR A 270 7.42 5.19 -10.22
C THR A 270 8.90 5.03 -10.61
N GLU A 271 9.67 6.13 -10.61
CA GLU A 271 11.10 6.13 -10.94
C GLU A 271 11.92 5.27 -9.98
N HIS A 272 11.68 5.39 -8.68
CA HIS A 272 12.36 4.57 -7.68
C HIS A 272 12.05 3.09 -7.83
N LEU A 273 10.78 2.73 -8.05
CA LEU A 273 10.38 1.34 -8.30
C LEU A 273 11.05 0.79 -9.57
N ASN A 274 11.06 1.59 -10.63
CA ASN A 274 11.72 1.22 -11.89
C ASN A 274 13.23 1.04 -11.72
N ALA A 275 13.89 1.94 -10.99
CA ALA A 275 15.31 1.83 -10.71
C ALA A 275 15.65 0.55 -9.95
N MET A 276 14.88 0.18 -8.93
CA MET A 276 15.05 -1.07 -8.19
C MET A 276 14.91 -2.30 -9.10
N ASN A 277 13.87 -2.34 -9.95
CA ASN A 277 13.66 -3.45 -10.87
C ASN A 277 14.72 -3.54 -11.96
N LYS A 278 15.37 -2.44 -12.33
CA LYS A 278 16.52 -2.43 -13.25
C LYS A 278 17.83 -2.96 -12.65
N MET A 279 17.90 -3.09 -11.34
CA MET A 279 19.14 -3.58 -10.67
C MET A 279 19.37 -5.09 -10.88
N GLY A 280 18.41 -5.80 -11.44
CA GLY A 280 18.50 -7.23 -11.72
C GLY A 280 17.47 -8.08 -10.99
N ASP A 281 17.69 -9.39 -10.98
CA ASP A 281 16.77 -10.35 -10.38
C ASP A 281 16.75 -10.23 -8.85
N HIS A 282 15.56 -10.18 -8.30
CA HIS A 282 15.29 -10.20 -6.87
C HIS A 282 14.58 -11.53 -6.50
N PRO A 283 14.74 -12.04 -5.26
CA PRO A 283 14.02 -13.23 -4.83
C PRO A 283 12.50 -13.01 -4.69
N TRP A 284 12.06 -11.76 -4.65
CA TRP A 284 10.66 -11.33 -4.56
C TRP A 284 10.26 -10.53 -5.79
N ALA A 285 8.98 -10.53 -6.13
CA ALA A 285 8.45 -9.52 -7.03
C ALA A 285 8.49 -8.15 -6.33
N LEU A 286 9.07 -7.13 -6.94
CA LEU A 286 9.01 -5.75 -6.47
C LEU A 286 7.91 -5.03 -7.24
N SER A 287 6.87 -4.62 -6.52
CA SER A 287 5.68 -4.00 -7.07
C SER A 287 5.21 -2.82 -6.19
N PHE A 288 4.03 -2.32 -6.43
CA PHE A 288 3.47 -1.15 -5.78
C PHE A 288 2.16 -1.45 -5.04
N SER A 289 1.92 -0.71 -3.95
CA SER A 289 0.62 -0.58 -3.30
C SER A 289 0.42 0.90 -2.96
N TYR A 290 0.12 1.67 -4.02
CA TYR A 290 0.08 3.12 -3.93
C TYR A 290 -1.32 3.65 -3.67
N GLY A 291 -1.39 4.67 -2.82
CA GLY A 291 -2.58 5.51 -2.62
C GLY A 291 -2.43 6.80 -3.43
N ARG A 292 -1.79 7.83 -2.86
CA ARG A 292 -1.62 9.13 -3.52
C ARG A 292 -0.94 9.03 -4.88
N ALA A 293 0.12 8.27 -4.99
CA ALA A 293 0.87 8.12 -6.23
C ALA A 293 0.10 7.45 -7.38
N LEU A 294 -1.09 6.90 -7.13
CA LEU A 294 -2.01 6.41 -8.16
C LEU A 294 -3.24 7.30 -8.35
N GLN A 295 -3.64 8.05 -7.30
CA GLN A 295 -4.96 8.69 -7.26
C GLN A 295 -4.93 10.21 -7.40
N GLN A 296 -3.77 10.85 -7.14
CA GLN A 296 -3.75 12.31 -6.97
C GLN A 296 -4.13 13.06 -8.26
N SER A 297 -3.57 12.67 -9.40
CA SER A 297 -3.89 13.26 -10.70
C SER A 297 -5.34 12.94 -11.11
N ALA A 298 -5.79 11.69 -10.89
CA ALA A 298 -7.17 11.29 -11.14
C ALA A 298 -8.18 12.09 -10.30
N LEU A 299 -7.87 12.31 -9.00
CA LEU A 299 -8.73 13.11 -8.12
C LEU A 299 -8.84 14.57 -8.59
N LYS A 300 -7.71 15.17 -8.97
CA LYS A 300 -7.69 16.54 -9.50
C LYS A 300 -8.47 16.66 -10.80
N THR A 301 -8.34 15.68 -11.70
CA THR A 301 -9.05 15.63 -12.98
C THR A 301 -10.55 15.44 -12.76
N TRP A 302 -10.93 14.51 -11.88
CA TRP A 302 -12.35 14.28 -11.56
C TRP A 302 -13.03 15.53 -11.01
N ASN A 303 -12.40 16.24 -10.10
CA ASN A 303 -12.86 17.49 -9.52
C ASN A 303 -14.36 17.50 -9.09
N GLY A 304 -14.90 16.33 -8.72
CA GLY A 304 -16.30 16.15 -8.35
C GLY A 304 -17.31 16.25 -9.52
N GLN A 305 -16.86 16.31 -10.75
CA GLN A 305 -17.70 16.55 -11.94
C GLN A 305 -17.88 15.27 -12.76
N LYS A 306 -19.14 14.98 -13.14
CA LYS A 306 -19.44 13.82 -14.00
C LYS A 306 -18.87 13.97 -15.41
N ASP A 307 -18.81 15.19 -15.92
CA ASP A 307 -18.29 15.45 -17.25
C ASP A 307 -16.79 15.17 -17.38
N ASN A 308 -16.08 15.06 -16.25
CA ASN A 308 -14.67 14.76 -16.20
C ASN A 308 -14.36 13.24 -16.08
N LEU A 309 -15.36 12.36 -16.08
CA LEU A 309 -15.14 10.93 -15.84
C LEU A 309 -14.22 10.29 -16.87
N GLU A 310 -14.44 10.56 -18.17
CA GLU A 310 -13.60 10.02 -19.25
C GLU A 310 -12.13 10.42 -19.10
N SER A 311 -11.88 11.69 -18.80
CA SER A 311 -10.52 12.18 -18.53
C SER A 311 -9.95 11.57 -17.25
N THR A 312 -10.77 11.32 -16.23
CA THR A 312 -10.37 10.67 -14.99
C THR A 312 -9.94 9.22 -15.23
N TYR A 313 -10.70 8.48 -16.02
CA TYR A 313 -10.36 7.13 -16.44
C TYR A 313 -9.03 7.09 -17.17
N ALA A 314 -8.83 7.97 -18.15
CA ALA A 314 -7.59 8.05 -18.93
C ALA A 314 -6.37 8.34 -18.05
N VAL A 315 -6.49 9.29 -17.12
CA VAL A 315 -5.41 9.65 -16.19
C VAL A 315 -5.08 8.53 -15.22
N PHE A 316 -6.10 7.87 -14.66
CA PHE A 316 -5.89 6.76 -13.73
C PHE A 316 -5.28 5.54 -14.43
N HIS A 317 -5.80 5.17 -15.61
CA HIS A 317 -5.28 4.11 -16.45
C HIS A 317 -3.79 4.34 -16.75
N HIS A 318 -3.45 5.55 -17.23
CA HIS A 318 -2.06 5.92 -17.51
C HIS A 318 -1.14 5.77 -16.28
N ARG A 319 -1.56 6.26 -15.10
CA ARG A 319 -0.75 6.08 -13.88
C ARG A 319 -0.56 4.61 -13.50
N ALA A 320 -1.60 3.79 -13.65
CA ALA A 320 -1.51 2.35 -13.40
C ALA A 320 -0.53 1.68 -14.38
N GLU A 321 -0.59 2.02 -15.68
CA GLU A 321 0.32 1.55 -16.70
C GLU A 321 1.77 1.93 -16.42
N MET A 322 2.06 3.19 -16.07
CA MET A 322 3.42 3.64 -15.73
C MET A 322 4.02 2.87 -14.56
N ASN A 323 3.24 2.59 -13.53
CA ASN A 323 3.70 1.78 -12.39
C ASN A 323 3.87 0.30 -12.75
N SER A 324 3.04 -0.23 -13.66
CA SER A 324 3.22 -1.59 -14.20
C SER A 324 4.53 -1.70 -14.98
N LEU A 325 4.84 -0.76 -15.85
CA LEU A 325 6.12 -0.68 -16.56
C LEU A 325 7.31 -0.57 -15.60
N ALA A 326 7.14 0.14 -14.49
CA ALA A 326 8.17 0.23 -13.46
C ALA A 326 8.44 -1.12 -12.76
N CYS A 327 7.44 -2.00 -12.66
CA CYS A 327 7.62 -3.36 -12.13
C CYS A 327 8.48 -4.26 -13.02
N SER A 328 8.58 -3.96 -14.33
CA SER A 328 9.48 -4.66 -15.27
C SER A 328 10.78 -3.91 -15.56
N GLY A 329 10.99 -2.72 -14.98
CA GLY A 329 12.12 -1.86 -15.28
C GLY A 329 12.06 -1.19 -16.68
N GLU A 330 10.88 -1.16 -17.31
CA GLU A 330 10.66 -0.63 -18.65
C GLU A 330 10.13 0.81 -18.66
N TYR A 331 9.81 1.38 -17.49
CA TYR A 331 9.38 2.75 -17.41
C TYR A 331 10.48 3.74 -17.83
N SER A 332 10.05 4.81 -18.49
CA SER A 332 10.88 5.97 -18.86
C SER A 332 10.07 7.25 -18.65
N SER A 333 10.70 8.31 -18.14
CA SER A 333 10.05 9.62 -17.94
C SER A 333 9.52 10.23 -19.25
N SER A 334 10.01 9.83 -20.40
CA SER A 334 9.45 10.24 -21.71
C SER A 334 8.01 9.76 -21.93
N LEU A 335 7.59 8.69 -21.25
CA LEU A 335 6.23 8.16 -21.34
C LEU A 335 5.21 9.05 -20.60
N GLU A 336 5.65 9.87 -19.66
CA GLU A 336 4.78 10.82 -18.95
C GLU A 336 4.26 11.95 -19.88
N ILE A 337 5.00 12.27 -20.92
CA ILE A 337 4.67 13.37 -21.84
C ILE A 337 3.44 13.04 -22.71
N LEU A 338 3.19 11.78 -22.98
CA LEU A 338 2.07 11.31 -23.79
C LEU A 338 0.71 11.51 -23.10
N SER A 339 0.69 11.57 -21.75
CA SER A 339 -0.54 11.80 -20.99
C SER A 339 -1.08 13.23 -21.10
N LEU A 340 -0.21 14.22 -21.37
CA LEU A 340 -0.59 15.63 -21.48
C LEU A 340 -1.22 15.98 -22.84
N ILE A 341 -1.12 15.11 -23.84
CA ILE A 341 -1.62 15.34 -25.20
C ILE A 341 -3.07 14.81 -25.34
N HIS A 342 -3.54 14.00 -24.42
CA HIS A 342 -4.86 13.34 -24.49
C HIS A 342 -5.87 13.88 -23.45
N ILE A 343 -5.50 14.93 -22.70
CA ILE A 343 -6.35 15.72 -21.81
C ILE A 343 -6.56 17.12 -22.43
#